data_a03b6948e6ce6f591331af1a75494f6b
#
_entry.id   a03b6948e6ce6f591331af1a75494f6b
#
_cell.length_a   1.000
_cell.length_b   1.000
_cell.length_c   1.000
_cell.angle_alpha   90.00
_cell.angle_beta   90.00
_cell.angle_gamma   90.00
#
_symmetry.space_group_name_H-M   'P 1'
#
loop_
_entity.id
_entity.type
_entity.pdbx_description
1 polymer ?
#
loop_
_entity_poly.entity_id
_entity_poly.type
_entity_poly.pdbx_seq_one_letter_code
_entity_poly.pdbx_strand_id
1 'polypeptide(L)'
;MSKEEQMAADVLFTGSAVFTGSGAPLEGVAVAVTDGRIAAIVPAADAEALAGPETQRVHAPGALLSPGFQDAHLHPTGGGVEALQCDLTMSESAEHSVRLIAEYAAANPNEPWILGGGWSMDHFAGGSPLRGAIDAVVADRPVLLMSRDHHSTWANSAAIEAAGLDASTADPADGRIEREAD
;
A
#
# COMPACT_ATOMS: atom_id res chain seq x y z
N MET A 1 -28.63 -27.50 -38.10
CA MET A 1 -27.96 -26.86 -36.96
C MET A 1 -28.04 -25.37 -37.22
N SER A 2 -28.94 -24.69 -36.52
CA SER A 2 -29.08 -23.23 -36.55
C SER A 2 -27.79 -22.59 -36.05
N LYS A 3 -27.18 -21.68 -36.85
CA LYS A 3 -26.24 -20.71 -36.32
C LYS A 3 -27.00 -20.00 -35.22
N GLU A 4 -26.63 -20.22 -33.96
CA GLU A 4 -26.98 -19.29 -32.91
C GLU A 4 -26.58 -17.90 -33.41
N GLU A 5 -27.51 -17.00 -33.49
CA GLU A 5 -27.29 -15.60 -33.82
C GLU A 5 -26.35 -15.08 -32.73
N GLN A 6 -25.06 -15.04 -33.03
CA GLN A 6 -24.05 -14.52 -32.10
C GLN A 6 -24.39 -13.04 -31.95
N MET A 7 -25.00 -12.69 -30.80
CA MET A 7 -25.35 -11.31 -30.49
C MET A 7 -24.08 -10.46 -30.57
N ALA A 8 -24.18 -9.34 -31.25
CA ALA A 8 -23.08 -8.37 -31.32
C ALA A 8 -22.74 -7.86 -29.92
N ALA A 9 -21.48 -7.62 -29.69
CA ALA A 9 -21.02 -7.04 -28.41
C ALA A 9 -21.57 -5.62 -28.21
N ASP A 10 -21.93 -5.30 -26.97
CA ASP A 10 -22.29 -3.95 -26.58
C ASP A 10 -21.06 -3.04 -26.56
N VAL A 11 -19.93 -3.57 -26.04
CA VAL A 11 -18.66 -2.87 -25.99
C VAL A 11 -17.53 -3.79 -26.47
N LEU A 12 -16.64 -3.23 -27.28
CA LEU A 12 -15.45 -3.90 -27.78
C LEU A 12 -14.19 -3.10 -27.43
N PHE A 13 -13.33 -3.66 -26.59
CA PHE A 13 -12.03 -3.08 -26.23
C PHE A 13 -10.93 -3.63 -27.12
N THR A 14 -10.10 -2.73 -27.68
CA THR A 14 -9.00 -3.06 -28.58
C THR A 14 -7.76 -2.21 -28.30
N GLY A 15 -6.59 -2.68 -28.74
CA GLY A 15 -5.32 -1.94 -28.69
C GLY A 15 -4.61 -1.94 -27.33
N SER A 16 -5.25 -2.43 -26.26
CA SER A 16 -4.66 -2.55 -24.94
C SER A 16 -4.07 -3.95 -24.70
N ALA A 17 -3.08 -4.05 -23.82
CA ALA A 17 -2.78 -5.30 -23.14
C ALA A 17 -3.93 -5.66 -22.19
N VAL A 18 -4.19 -6.95 -21.95
CA VAL A 18 -5.30 -7.42 -21.11
C VAL A 18 -4.79 -8.26 -19.96
N PHE A 19 -4.95 -7.79 -18.74
CA PHE A 19 -4.67 -8.55 -17.52
C PHE A 19 -5.93 -9.25 -17.02
N THR A 20 -5.90 -10.57 -16.90
CA THR A 20 -7.07 -11.39 -16.54
C THR A 20 -7.19 -11.66 -15.03
N GLY A 21 -6.32 -11.05 -14.21
CA GLY A 21 -6.26 -11.25 -12.75
C GLY A 21 -5.09 -12.13 -12.29
N SER A 22 -4.41 -12.83 -13.21
CA SER A 22 -3.23 -13.65 -12.90
C SER A 22 -2.32 -13.82 -14.12
N GLY A 23 -1.05 -14.11 -13.89
CA GLY A 23 -0.06 -14.31 -14.95
C GLY A 23 0.37 -13.01 -15.64
N ALA A 24 1.02 -13.14 -16.78
CA ALA A 24 1.40 -12.00 -17.61
C ALA A 24 0.19 -11.46 -18.40
N PRO A 25 0.14 -10.14 -18.67
CA PRO A 25 -0.88 -9.59 -19.56
C PRO A 25 -0.85 -10.22 -20.96
N LEU A 26 -2.03 -10.40 -21.53
CA LEU A 26 -2.20 -10.87 -22.90
C LEU A 26 -2.03 -9.70 -23.86
N GLU A 27 -1.22 -9.92 -24.90
CA GLU A 27 -1.00 -8.95 -25.96
C GLU A 27 -1.72 -9.36 -27.24
N GLY A 28 -2.07 -8.39 -28.09
CA GLY A 28 -2.68 -8.65 -29.40
C GLY A 28 -4.09 -9.26 -29.32
N VAL A 29 -4.81 -9.02 -28.23
CA VAL A 29 -6.17 -9.50 -28.03
C VAL A 29 -7.17 -8.34 -27.95
N ALA A 30 -8.45 -8.68 -28.10
CA ALA A 30 -9.60 -7.81 -27.88
C ALA A 30 -10.56 -8.44 -26.88
N VAL A 31 -11.30 -7.60 -26.13
CA VAL A 31 -12.32 -8.04 -25.17
C VAL A 31 -13.68 -7.55 -25.63
N ALA A 32 -14.60 -8.50 -25.79
CA ALA A 32 -16.00 -8.23 -26.09
C ALA A 32 -16.86 -8.34 -24.83
N VAL A 33 -17.73 -7.38 -24.61
CA VAL A 33 -18.67 -7.32 -23.48
C VAL A 33 -20.09 -7.32 -24.04
N THR A 34 -20.96 -8.18 -23.49
CA THR A 34 -22.39 -8.27 -23.80
C THR A 34 -23.17 -8.40 -22.49
N ASP A 35 -24.26 -7.64 -22.33
CA ASP A 35 -25.09 -7.64 -21.11
C ASP A 35 -24.27 -7.44 -19.80
N GLY A 36 -23.25 -6.54 -19.86
CA GLY A 36 -22.39 -6.22 -18.72
C GLY A 36 -21.43 -7.35 -18.33
N ARG A 37 -21.23 -8.38 -19.17
CA ARG A 37 -20.35 -9.51 -18.95
C ARG A 37 -19.29 -9.63 -20.03
N ILE A 38 -18.10 -10.08 -19.70
CA ILE A 38 -17.09 -10.44 -20.69
C ILE A 38 -17.59 -11.67 -21.45
N ALA A 39 -17.98 -11.47 -22.71
CA ALA A 39 -18.49 -12.51 -23.57
C ALA A 39 -17.37 -13.29 -24.27
N ALA A 40 -16.27 -12.61 -24.65
CA ALA A 40 -15.13 -13.23 -25.28
C ALA A 40 -13.84 -12.42 -25.11
N ILE A 41 -12.70 -13.13 -25.12
CA ILE A 41 -11.36 -12.57 -25.36
C ILE A 41 -10.85 -13.28 -26.62
N VAL A 42 -10.60 -12.51 -27.68
CA VAL A 42 -10.24 -13.06 -29.00
C VAL A 42 -8.96 -12.40 -29.53
N PRO A 43 -8.27 -12.98 -30.51
CA PRO A 43 -7.22 -12.27 -31.23
C PRO A 43 -7.74 -10.93 -31.77
N ALA A 44 -6.95 -9.88 -31.70
CA ALA A 44 -7.36 -8.54 -32.15
C ALA A 44 -7.81 -8.49 -33.61
N ALA A 45 -7.27 -9.39 -34.45
CA ALA A 45 -7.66 -9.54 -35.85
C ALA A 45 -9.12 -10.02 -36.04
N ASP A 46 -9.66 -10.73 -35.05
CA ASP A 46 -11.01 -11.33 -35.11
C ASP A 46 -12.06 -10.43 -34.44
N ALA A 47 -11.63 -9.30 -33.82
CA ALA A 47 -12.47 -8.45 -33.01
C ALA A 47 -13.70 -7.88 -33.74
N GLU A 48 -13.54 -7.42 -34.99
CA GLU A 48 -14.61 -6.81 -35.76
C GLU A 48 -15.75 -7.79 -36.11
N ALA A 49 -15.47 -9.09 -36.08
CA ALA A 49 -16.51 -10.12 -36.28
C ALA A 49 -17.53 -10.16 -35.12
N LEU A 50 -17.18 -9.62 -33.96
CA LEU A 50 -18.02 -9.55 -32.77
C LEU A 50 -18.76 -8.19 -32.65
N ALA A 51 -18.47 -7.24 -33.52
CA ALA A 51 -19.07 -5.91 -33.49
C ALA A 51 -20.32 -5.82 -34.39
N GLY A 52 -21.29 -5.07 -33.92
CA GLY A 52 -22.47 -4.64 -34.67
C GLY A 52 -22.50 -3.11 -34.85
N PRO A 53 -23.56 -2.58 -35.49
CA PRO A 53 -23.71 -1.14 -35.71
C PRO A 53 -23.78 -0.33 -34.42
N GLU A 54 -24.34 -0.90 -33.35
CA GLU A 54 -24.52 -0.24 -32.06
C GLU A 54 -23.35 -0.52 -31.09
N THR A 55 -22.37 -1.34 -31.47
CA THR A 55 -21.22 -1.67 -30.58
C THR A 55 -20.38 -0.43 -30.31
N GLN A 56 -20.24 -0.08 -29.03
CA GLN A 56 -19.28 0.91 -28.59
C GLN A 56 -17.84 0.38 -28.74
N ARG A 57 -17.01 1.05 -29.51
CA ARG A 57 -15.61 0.68 -29.71
C ARG A 57 -14.70 1.54 -28.84
N VAL A 58 -13.94 0.91 -27.97
CA VAL A 58 -12.94 1.54 -27.10
C VAL A 58 -11.56 1.09 -27.58
N HIS A 59 -10.85 1.98 -28.25
CA HIS A 59 -9.48 1.74 -28.72
C HIS A 59 -8.50 2.46 -27.81
N ALA A 60 -7.64 1.71 -27.10
CA ALA A 60 -6.74 2.24 -26.06
C ALA A 60 -5.30 1.69 -26.23
N PRO A 61 -4.58 2.11 -27.27
CA PRO A 61 -3.21 1.64 -27.51
C PRO A 61 -2.27 2.09 -26.39
N GLY A 62 -1.40 1.15 -25.93
CA GLY A 62 -0.47 1.37 -24.84
C GLY A 62 -1.08 1.38 -23.44
N ALA A 63 -2.39 1.15 -23.30
CA ALA A 63 -3.06 0.99 -22.03
C ALA A 63 -3.07 -0.48 -21.56
N LEU A 64 -3.41 -0.69 -20.29
CA LEU A 64 -3.72 -1.99 -19.71
C LEU A 64 -5.21 -2.03 -19.36
N LEU A 65 -5.94 -3.01 -19.92
CA LEU A 65 -7.28 -3.37 -19.50
C LEU A 65 -7.17 -4.42 -18.40
N SER A 66 -7.72 -4.13 -17.23
CA SER A 66 -7.73 -5.03 -16.08
C SER A 66 -9.09 -5.08 -15.41
N PRO A 67 -9.39 -6.12 -14.60
CA PRO A 67 -10.51 -6.08 -13.68
C PRO A 67 -10.41 -4.83 -12.80
N GLY A 68 -11.54 -4.24 -12.44
CA GLY A 68 -11.60 -3.16 -11.46
C GLY A 68 -11.07 -3.63 -10.10
N PHE A 69 -10.37 -2.76 -9.39
CA PHE A 69 -9.91 -3.08 -8.04
C PHE A 69 -11.10 -3.29 -7.10
N GLN A 70 -11.05 -4.37 -6.34
CA GLN A 70 -12.02 -4.70 -5.30
C GLN A 70 -11.25 -5.03 -4.04
N ASP A 71 -11.44 -4.24 -2.99
CA ASP A 71 -10.83 -4.43 -1.70
C ASP A 71 -11.90 -4.26 -0.61
N ALA A 72 -11.98 -5.22 0.30
CA ALA A 72 -12.97 -5.21 1.37
C ALA A 72 -12.54 -4.34 2.57
N HIS A 73 -11.23 -4.04 2.67
CA HIS A 73 -10.65 -3.23 3.74
C HIS A 73 -9.37 -2.55 3.25
N LEU A 74 -9.43 -1.27 3.00
CA LEU A 74 -8.32 -0.51 2.39
C LEU A 74 -8.15 0.86 3.03
N HIS A 75 -6.91 1.24 3.33
CA HIS A 75 -6.52 2.56 3.83
C HIS A 75 -5.56 3.27 2.84
N PRO A 76 -5.98 3.57 1.60
CA PRO A 76 -5.08 4.02 0.54
C PRO A 76 -4.42 5.36 0.84
N THR A 77 -5.14 6.28 1.48
CA THR A 77 -4.61 7.60 1.85
C THR A 77 -3.58 7.47 2.97
N GLY A 78 -3.90 6.70 4.04
CA GLY A 78 -2.97 6.46 5.15
C GLY A 78 -1.70 5.78 4.68
N GLY A 79 -1.83 4.65 3.98
CA GLY A 79 -0.67 3.91 3.45
C GLY A 79 0.15 4.72 2.44
N GLY A 80 -0.49 5.58 1.64
CA GLY A 80 0.22 6.47 0.73
C GLY A 80 1.04 7.55 1.46
N VAL A 81 0.54 8.08 2.57
CA VAL A 81 1.27 9.04 3.42
C VAL A 81 2.42 8.33 4.12
N GLU A 82 2.20 7.15 4.70
CA GLU A 82 3.23 6.35 5.38
C GLU A 82 4.39 5.97 4.45
N ALA A 83 4.10 5.62 3.20
CA ALA A 83 5.11 5.30 2.20
C ALA A 83 6.02 6.50 1.83
N LEU A 84 5.61 7.73 2.14
CA LEU A 84 6.43 8.94 1.96
C LEU A 84 7.21 9.34 3.22
N GLN A 85 6.97 8.66 4.33
CA GLN A 85 7.59 8.90 5.63
C GLN A 85 8.71 7.89 5.92
N CYS A 86 9.15 7.80 7.18
CA CYS A 86 10.13 6.80 7.61
C CYS A 86 9.50 5.39 7.57
N ASP A 87 9.62 4.71 6.44
CA ASP A 87 9.01 3.40 6.19
C ASP A 87 9.91 2.27 6.70
N LEU A 88 9.41 1.52 7.68
CA LEU A 88 10.07 0.36 8.29
C LEU A 88 9.43 -0.97 7.88
N THR A 89 8.49 -0.98 6.94
CA THR A 89 7.74 -2.19 6.56
C THR A 89 8.63 -3.33 6.06
N MET A 90 9.76 -2.98 5.44
CA MET A 90 10.74 -3.94 4.93
C MET A 90 11.88 -4.22 5.90
N SER A 91 11.79 -3.76 7.16
CA SER A 91 12.80 -4.10 8.18
C SER A 91 12.74 -5.59 8.53
N GLU A 92 13.90 -6.20 8.72
CA GLU A 92 14.06 -7.64 8.96
C GLU A 92 14.53 -7.93 10.40
N SER A 93 14.92 -6.89 11.15
CA SER A 93 15.37 -6.99 12.56
C SER A 93 15.27 -5.63 13.26
N ALA A 94 15.44 -5.63 14.58
CA ALA A 94 15.52 -4.41 15.38
C ALA A 94 16.67 -3.49 14.91
N GLU A 95 17.85 -4.05 14.67
CA GLU A 95 19.02 -3.30 14.19
C GLU A 95 18.79 -2.74 12.79
N HIS A 96 18.07 -3.48 11.93
CA HIS A 96 17.70 -2.99 10.60
C HIS A 96 16.72 -1.81 10.71
N SER A 97 15.73 -1.89 11.59
CA SER A 97 14.82 -0.77 11.84
C SER A 97 15.57 0.49 12.29
N VAL A 98 16.48 0.37 13.26
CA VAL A 98 17.30 1.50 13.76
C VAL A 98 18.17 2.10 12.66
N ARG A 99 18.75 1.27 11.81
CA ARG A 99 19.54 1.74 10.65
C ARG A 99 18.70 2.52 9.65
N LEU A 100 17.50 2.03 9.29
CA LEU A 100 16.57 2.74 8.40
C LEU A 100 16.14 4.10 8.97
N ILE A 101 15.90 4.17 10.29
CA ILE A 101 15.60 5.44 10.97
C ILE A 101 16.76 6.42 10.83
N ALA A 102 18.00 5.98 11.05
CA ALA A 102 19.18 6.81 10.92
C ALA A 102 19.38 7.32 9.47
N GLU A 103 19.19 6.43 8.49
CA GLU A 103 19.29 6.76 7.07
C GLU A 103 18.23 7.79 6.66
N TYR A 104 16.97 7.60 7.10
CA TYR A 104 15.89 8.55 6.85
C TYR A 104 16.18 9.91 7.48
N ALA A 105 16.63 9.93 8.74
CA ALA A 105 16.97 11.14 9.46
C ALA A 105 18.08 11.93 8.77
N ALA A 106 19.12 11.26 8.26
CA ALA A 106 20.21 11.87 7.52
C ALA A 106 19.77 12.42 6.15
N ALA A 107 18.86 11.73 5.49
CA ALA A 107 18.32 12.16 4.19
C ALA A 107 17.34 13.34 4.31
N ASN A 108 16.73 13.52 5.50
CA ASN A 108 15.70 14.54 5.76
C ASN A 108 16.11 15.45 6.94
N PRO A 109 17.23 16.21 6.84
CA PRO A 109 17.80 16.96 7.97
C PRO A 109 16.93 18.13 8.43
N ASN A 110 16.01 18.61 7.61
CA ASN A 110 15.17 19.77 7.90
C ASN A 110 13.78 19.41 8.42
N GLU A 111 13.43 18.13 8.49
CA GLU A 111 12.15 17.70 9.03
C GLU A 111 12.14 17.90 10.56
N PRO A 112 11.19 18.69 11.11
CA PRO A 112 11.15 18.96 12.54
C PRO A 112 10.71 17.75 13.37
N TRP A 113 10.00 16.82 12.77
CA TRP A 113 9.58 15.52 13.31
C TRP A 113 9.90 14.42 12.32
N ILE A 114 10.37 13.29 12.79
CA ILE A 114 10.42 12.07 12.00
C ILE A 114 9.16 11.26 12.32
N LEU A 115 8.26 11.18 11.33
CA LEU A 115 7.05 10.37 11.39
C LEU A 115 7.20 9.16 10.47
N GLY A 116 6.45 8.10 10.75
CA GLY A 116 6.46 6.90 9.93
C GLY A 116 5.99 5.67 10.69
N GLY A 117 6.39 4.49 10.23
CA GLY A 117 5.98 3.27 10.88
C GLY A 117 6.35 1.98 10.14
N GLY A 118 5.62 0.92 10.48
CA GLY A 118 5.80 -0.39 9.85
C GLY A 118 6.77 -1.33 10.60
N TRP A 119 7.27 -0.94 11.78
CA TRP A 119 8.09 -1.83 12.60
C TRP A 119 7.28 -3.03 13.13
N SER A 120 7.91 -4.20 13.22
CA SER A 120 7.30 -5.42 13.73
C SER A 120 7.68 -5.66 15.18
N MET A 121 6.69 -5.97 16.03
CA MET A 121 6.91 -6.38 17.42
C MET A 121 7.79 -7.65 17.50
N ASP A 122 7.74 -8.52 16.51
CA ASP A 122 8.52 -9.77 16.47
C ASP A 122 10.04 -9.52 16.44
N HIS A 123 10.47 -8.32 16.07
CA HIS A 123 11.88 -7.95 16.03
C HIS A 123 12.46 -7.55 17.39
N PHE A 124 11.61 -7.37 18.42
CA PHE A 124 12.01 -6.84 19.71
C PHE A 124 11.72 -7.83 20.84
N ALA A 125 12.66 -7.96 21.76
CA ALA A 125 12.47 -8.80 22.94
C ALA A 125 11.27 -8.31 23.76
N GLY A 126 10.33 -9.19 24.03
CA GLY A 126 9.08 -8.82 24.72
C GLY A 126 8.08 -8.01 23.86
N GLY A 127 8.37 -7.81 22.56
CA GLY A 127 7.46 -7.13 21.62
C GLY A 127 7.51 -5.61 21.67
N SER A 128 8.25 -5.01 22.62
CA SER A 128 8.31 -3.56 22.84
C SER A 128 9.71 -3.02 22.57
N PRO A 129 9.89 -2.12 21.60
CA PRO A 129 11.16 -1.46 21.35
C PRO A 129 11.45 -0.41 22.44
N LEU A 130 12.72 -0.24 22.79
CA LEU A 130 13.16 0.76 23.76
C LEU A 130 13.45 2.10 23.06
N ARG A 131 13.07 3.23 23.69
CA ARG A 131 13.35 4.60 23.20
C ARG A 131 14.84 4.84 22.97
N GLY A 132 15.69 4.30 23.84
CA GLY A 132 17.15 4.47 23.76
C GLY A 132 17.75 3.97 22.45
N ALA A 133 17.12 3.03 21.76
CA ALA A 133 17.58 2.59 20.45
C ALA A 133 17.42 3.68 19.36
N ILE A 134 16.34 4.47 19.42
CA ILE A 134 16.18 5.64 18.55
C ILE A 134 17.08 6.78 19.02
N ASP A 135 17.14 7.06 20.33
CA ASP A 135 17.97 8.13 20.90
C ASP A 135 19.45 7.99 20.51
N ALA A 136 19.93 6.76 20.37
CA ALA A 136 21.31 6.49 19.96
C ALA A 136 21.63 6.96 18.52
N VAL A 137 20.62 7.12 17.66
CA VAL A 137 20.80 7.52 16.25
C VAL A 137 20.13 8.85 15.90
N VAL A 138 19.06 9.24 16.62
CA VAL A 138 18.35 10.52 16.45
C VAL A 138 17.97 11.04 17.83
N ALA A 139 18.79 11.93 18.40
CA ALA A 139 18.53 12.56 19.69
C ALA A 139 18.13 14.05 19.58
N ASP A 140 18.30 14.65 18.41
CA ASP A 140 18.18 16.09 18.17
C ASP A 140 16.76 16.55 17.86
N ARG A 141 15.83 15.65 17.59
CA ARG A 141 14.44 15.94 17.23
C ARG A 141 13.50 14.78 17.51
N PRO A 142 12.18 15.06 17.64
CA PRO A 142 11.18 14.03 17.92
C PRO A 142 11.04 12.99 16.81
N VAL A 143 10.95 11.72 17.21
CA VAL A 143 10.68 10.57 16.35
C VAL A 143 9.46 9.82 16.87
N LEU A 144 8.47 9.55 16.01
CA LEU A 144 7.23 8.86 16.35
C LEU A 144 6.87 7.87 15.24
N LEU A 145 6.94 6.57 15.52
CA LEU A 145 6.82 5.50 14.54
C LEU A 145 5.73 4.50 14.95
N MET A 146 4.71 4.34 14.11
CA MET A 146 3.62 3.37 14.34
C MET A 146 4.11 1.94 14.12
N SER A 147 3.60 0.99 14.90
CA SER A 147 3.78 -0.44 14.60
C SER A 147 3.07 -0.83 13.30
N ARG A 148 3.47 -1.97 12.73
CA ARG A 148 2.87 -2.51 11.49
C ARG A 148 1.36 -2.75 11.60
N ASP A 149 0.89 -3.08 12.79
CA ASP A 149 -0.52 -3.32 13.09
C ASP A 149 -1.28 -2.08 13.56
N HIS A 150 -0.60 -0.92 13.63
CA HIS A 150 -1.15 0.38 14.07
C HIS A 150 -1.69 0.43 15.50
N HIS A 151 -1.28 -0.54 16.36
CA HIS A 151 -1.74 -0.58 17.75
C HIS A 151 -0.71 -0.07 18.76
N SER A 152 0.52 0.17 18.33
CA SER A 152 1.60 0.64 19.19
C SER A 152 2.42 1.75 18.53
N THR A 153 3.01 2.60 19.34
CA THR A 153 3.86 3.68 18.86
C THR A 153 5.23 3.61 19.54
N TRP A 154 6.29 3.67 18.75
CA TRP A 154 7.68 3.75 19.20
C TRP A 154 8.14 5.21 19.13
N ALA A 155 8.49 5.78 20.27
CA ALA A 155 8.88 7.17 20.39
C ALA A 155 10.28 7.28 20.99
N ASN A 156 11.05 8.31 20.61
CA ASN A 156 12.29 8.68 21.26
C ASN A 156 12.06 9.65 22.43
N SER A 157 13.11 9.95 23.19
CA SER A 157 13.04 10.85 24.34
C SER A 157 12.57 12.26 23.97
N ALA A 158 12.99 12.79 22.82
CA ALA A 158 12.54 14.11 22.35
C ALA A 158 11.04 14.16 22.03
N ALA A 159 10.47 13.07 21.49
CA ALA A 159 9.02 12.99 21.24
C ALA A 159 8.22 12.90 22.54
N ILE A 160 8.71 12.14 23.53
CA ILE A 160 8.10 12.01 24.85
C ILE A 160 8.10 13.37 25.56
N GLU A 161 9.23 14.11 25.53
CA GLU A 161 9.34 15.45 26.10
C GLU A 161 8.38 16.44 25.39
N ALA A 162 8.35 16.43 24.06
CA ALA A 162 7.48 17.30 23.27
C ALA A 162 5.99 17.04 23.55
N ALA A 163 5.61 15.78 23.87
CA ALA A 163 4.26 15.41 24.28
C ALA A 163 3.95 15.75 25.74
N GLY A 164 4.92 16.21 26.52
CA GLY A 164 4.76 16.50 27.95
C GLY A 164 4.52 15.25 28.81
N LEU A 165 5.00 14.09 28.36
CA LEU A 165 4.87 12.83 29.08
C LEU A 165 6.05 12.63 30.04
N ASP A 166 5.75 12.08 31.21
CA ASP A 166 6.74 11.72 32.24
C ASP A 166 6.38 10.42 32.95
N ALA A 167 7.21 10.01 33.90
CA ALA A 167 6.99 8.78 34.67
C ALA A 167 5.69 8.77 35.48
N SER A 168 5.13 9.95 35.79
CA SER A 168 3.88 10.09 36.54
C SER A 168 2.63 10.19 35.69
N THR A 169 2.79 10.30 34.36
CA THR A 169 1.67 10.36 33.40
C THR A 169 0.83 9.10 33.50
N ALA A 170 -0.46 9.25 33.78
CA ALA A 170 -1.37 8.09 33.88
C ALA A 170 -1.58 7.43 32.51
N ASP A 171 -1.80 6.12 32.53
CA ASP A 171 -2.20 5.41 31.32
C ASP A 171 -3.56 5.90 30.82
N PRO A 172 -3.78 6.01 29.48
CA PRO A 172 -5.09 6.31 28.93
C PRO A 172 -6.10 5.19 29.22
N ALA A 173 -7.40 5.51 29.18
CA ALA A 173 -8.46 4.56 29.54
C ALA A 173 -8.52 3.33 28.61
N ASP A 174 -8.05 3.46 27.38
CA ASP A 174 -8.11 2.46 26.31
C ASP A 174 -6.71 2.03 25.80
N GLY A 175 -5.66 2.28 26.61
CA GLY A 175 -4.28 1.96 26.27
C GLY A 175 -3.37 1.95 27.47
N ARG A 176 -2.06 1.86 27.18
CA ARG A 176 -1.03 1.96 28.23
C ARG A 176 0.23 2.63 27.70
N ILE A 177 0.96 3.26 28.59
CA ILE A 177 2.30 3.78 28.33
C ILE A 177 3.29 2.74 28.82
N GLU A 178 4.00 2.10 27.91
CA GLU A 178 5.09 1.18 28.28
C GLU A 178 6.24 1.97 28.88
N ARG A 179 6.73 1.51 30.02
CA ARG A 179 7.82 2.15 30.76
C ARG A 179 9.01 1.22 30.88
N GLU A 180 10.20 1.74 30.67
CA GLU A 180 11.44 1.03 30.97
C GLU A 180 11.57 0.91 32.49
N ALA A 181 12.12 -0.24 32.95
CA ALA A 181 12.54 -0.36 34.34
C ALA A 181 13.80 0.48 34.53
N ASP A 182 13.79 1.38 35.51
CA ASP A 182 14.95 2.18 35.90
C ASP A 182 16.07 1.32 36.52
#